data_4287cdebddcd0471b212f1517533e13b
#
_entry.id   4287cdebddcd0471b212f1517533e13b
#
_cell.length_a   1.000
_cell.length_b   1.000
_cell.length_c   1.000
_cell.angle_alpha   90.00
_cell.angle_beta   90.00
_cell.angle_gamma   90.00
#
_symmetry.space_group_name_H-M   'P 1'
#
loop_
_entity.id
_entity.type
_entity.pdbx_description
1 polymer ?
#
loop_
_entity_poly.entity_id
_entity_poly.type
_entity_poly.pdbx_seq_one_letter_code
_entity_poly.pdbx_strand_id
1 'polypeptide(L)'
;MTADDGGAVPGPDGRPRCPWGLSADDYIAYHDDEWGRAVHGDDALFERLCLEAFQSGLSWITILRRREGFRTAFAGFRIAEVARFTDADAVRLLADPGIIRNRAKIDATLANARLLAEWPEGELDRFIWSYAPDPATRPAPRTLSDVPAVTDASTALSKALKKRGLRFIGPTTAYALMQACGLVDDHLSDCFARGAG
;
A
#
# COMPACT_ATOMS: atom_id res chain seq x y z
N MET A 1 9.96 18.96 21.82
CA MET A 1 9.92 19.43 20.43
C MET A 1 8.52 19.10 19.92
N THR A 2 7.65 20.09 19.87
CA THR A 2 6.33 19.98 19.24
C THR A 2 6.60 19.65 17.77
N ALA A 3 6.07 18.51 17.29
CA ALA A 3 6.02 18.25 15.87
C ALA A 3 5.31 19.46 15.24
N ASP A 4 5.94 20.04 14.23
CA ASP A 4 5.35 21.10 13.44
C ASP A 4 4.15 20.47 12.72
N ASP A 5 2.95 20.68 13.26
CA ASP A 5 1.68 20.26 12.68
C ASP A 5 1.31 21.16 11.49
N GLY A 6 2.32 21.71 10.83
CA GLY A 6 2.19 22.59 9.68
C GLY A 6 1.66 21.87 8.43
N GLY A 7 1.24 22.67 7.44
CA GLY A 7 0.84 22.22 6.11
C GLY A 7 2.02 21.65 5.29
N ALA A 8 1.87 21.65 3.97
CA ALA A 8 2.95 21.24 3.07
C ALA A 8 4.16 22.18 3.20
N VAL A 9 5.36 21.62 3.02
CA VAL A 9 6.62 22.36 3.14
C VAL A 9 7.36 22.37 1.80
N PRO A 10 8.14 23.44 1.48
CA PRO A 10 8.89 23.50 0.23
C PRO A 10 9.97 22.40 0.17
N GLY A 11 9.98 21.66 -0.93
CA GLY A 11 11.05 20.73 -1.26
C GLY A 11 12.27 21.42 -1.89
N PRO A 12 13.27 20.64 -2.31
CA PRO A 12 14.50 21.17 -2.93
C PRO A 12 14.27 22.00 -4.20
N ASP A 13 13.17 21.73 -4.90
CA ASP A 13 12.73 22.41 -6.13
C ASP A 13 11.73 23.56 -5.87
N GLY A 14 11.45 23.86 -4.60
CA GLY A 14 10.49 24.88 -4.16
C GLY A 14 9.02 24.45 -4.19
N ARG A 15 8.68 23.27 -4.71
CA ARG A 15 7.30 22.78 -4.70
C ARG A 15 6.87 22.33 -3.29
N PRO A 16 5.64 22.71 -2.83
CA PRO A 16 5.16 22.30 -1.51
C PRO A 16 4.77 20.82 -1.52
N ARG A 17 5.27 20.05 -0.55
CA ARG A 17 5.01 18.61 -0.36
C ARG A 17 4.57 18.29 1.05
N CYS A 18 3.89 17.17 1.21
CA CYS A 18 3.67 16.61 2.54
C CYS A 18 5.02 16.38 3.24
N PRO A 19 5.19 16.80 4.51
CA PRO A 19 6.49 16.74 5.21
C PRO A 19 7.14 15.35 5.21
N TRP A 20 6.34 14.29 5.28
CA TRP A 20 6.86 12.92 5.25
C TRP A 20 7.57 12.57 3.93
N GLY A 21 7.10 13.12 2.80
CA GLY A 21 7.69 12.92 1.47
C GLY A 21 9.11 13.50 1.33
N LEU A 22 9.50 14.39 2.25
CA LEU A 22 10.84 15.00 2.29
C LEU A 22 11.77 14.37 3.33
N SER A 23 11.30 13.36 4.07
CA SER A 23 12.09 12.74 5.15
C SER A 23 13.22 11.83 4.66
N ALA A 24 13.25 11.48 3.39
CA ALA A 24 14.32 10.76 2.71
C ALA A 24 14.24 10.99 1.19
N ASP A 25 15.38 10.95 0.49
CA ASP A 25 15.44 11.16 -0.97
C ASP A 25 14.53 10.18 -1.75
N ASP A 26 14.50 8.91 -1.33
CA ASP A 26 13.64 7.89 -1.94
C ASP A 26 12.14 8.20 -1.83
N TYR A 27 11.74 9.00 -0.82
CA TYR A 27 10.35 9.37 -0.64
C TYR A 27 9.88 10.44 -1.60
N ILE A 28 10.76 11.30 -2.09
CA ILE A 28 10.35 12.41 -2.99
C ILE A 28 9.70 11.82 -4.24
N ALA A 29 10.37 10.90 -4.93
CA ALA A 29 9.82 10.26 -6.12
C ALA A 29 8.55 9.45 -5.82
N TYR A 30 8.55 8.69 -4.72
CA TYR A 30 7.37 7.92 -4.32
C TYR A 30 6.15 8.82 -4.02
N HIS A 31 6.36 9.92 -3.30
CA HIS A 31 5.32 10.89 -2.98
C HIS A 31 4.77 11.60 -4.22
N ASP A 32 5.67 12.02 -5.13
CA ASP A 32 5.30 12.83 -6.27
C ASP A 32 4.62 12.02 -7.39
N ASP A 33 5.08 10.77 -7.60
CA ASP A 33 4.77 10.03 -8.80
C ASP A 33 3.92 8.75 -8.55
N GLU A 34 3.85 8.27 -7.30
CA GLU A 34 3.20 7.00 -7.02
C GLU A 34 2.10 7.08 -5.96
N TRP A 35 2.38 7.66 -4.79
CA TRP A 35 1.43 7.67 -3.67
C TRP A 35 0.21 8.52 -4.00
N GLY A 36 -0.99 7.97 -3.76
CA GLY A 36 -2.23 8.65 -4.09
C GLY A 36 -2.62 8.59 -5.56
N ARG A 37 -1.85 7.88 -6.41
CA ARG A 37 -2.21 7.64 -7.82
C ARG A 37 -3.10 6.43 -7.95
N ALA A 38 -4.08 6.49 -8.86
CA ALA A 38 -4.97 5.38 -9.12
C ALA A 38 -4.20 4.16 -9.64
N VAL A 39 -4.31 3.03 -8.91
CA VAL A 39 -3.71 1.75 -9.29
C VAL A 39 -4.83 0.78 -9.63
N HIS A 40 -4.78 0.24 -10.85
CA HIS A 40 -5.71 -0.75 -11.35
C HIS A 40 -5.01 -2.03 -11.78
N GLY A 41 -5.78 -3.11 -11.88
CA GLY A 41 -5.32 -4.44 -12.23
C GLY A 41 -4.99 -5.31 -11.02
N ASP A 42 -5.40 -6.58 -11.10
CA ASP A 42 -5.34 -7.52 -9.97
C ASP A 42 -3.91 -7.73 -9.47
N ASP A 43 -2.93 -7.92 -10.37
CA ASP A 43 -1.53 -8.15 -9.98
C ASP A 43 -0.91 -6.90 -9.32
N ALA A 44 -1.20 -5.70 -9.85
CA ALA A 44 -0.69 -4.46 -9.28
C ALA A 44 -1.28 -4.18 -7.88
N LEU A 45 -2.58 -4.41 -7.70
CA LEU A 45 -3.24 -4.29 -6.40
C LEU A 45 -2.79 -5.38 -5.43
N PHE A 46 -2.51 -6.59 -5.90
CA PHE A 46 -1.92 -7.66 -5.10
C PHE A 46 -0.51 -7.29 -4.62
N GLU A 47 0.34 -6.70 -5.48
CA GLU A 47 1.65 -6.17 -5.07
C GLU A 47 1.50 -5.17 -3.93
N ARG A 48 0.65 -4.14 -4.11
CA ARG A 48 0.46 -3.10 -3.08
C ARG A 48 -0.04 -3.70 -1.76
N LEU A 49 -1.05 -4.56 -1.83
CA LEU A 49 -1.60 -5.24 -0.66
C LEU A 49 -0.54 -6.06 0.10
N CYS A 50 0.33 -6.78 -0.62
CA CYS A 50 1.42 -7.54 -0.01
C CYS A 50 2.46 -6.63 0.64
N LEU A 51 2.89 -5.56 -0.05
CA LEU A 51 3.89 -4.63 0.47
C LEU A 51 3.39 -3.93 1.74
N GLU A 52 2.11 -3.50 1.78
CA GLU A 52 1.49 -2.92 2.98
C GLU A 52 1.39 -3.96 4.13
N ALA A 53 1.09 -5.21 3.82
CA ALA A 53 1.13 -6.28 4.82
C ALA A 53 2.55 -6.51 5.37
N PHE A 54 3.58 -6.46 4.49
CA PHE A 54 4.97 -6.56 4.92
C PHE A 54 5.44 -5.36 5.73
N GLN A 55 4.88 -4.17 5.49
CA GLN A 55 5.18 -2.98 6.28
C GLN A 55 4.74 -3.10 7.74
N SER A 56 3.70 -3.83 8.05
CA SER A 56 3.17 -3.92 9.42
C SER A 56 4.28 -4.14 10.46
N GLY A 57 4.45 -3.18 11.38
CA GLY A 57 5.51 -3.14 12.39
C GLY A 57 6.87 -2.58 11.91
N LEU A 58 6.93 -2.04 10.69
CA LEU A 58 8.14 -1.44 10.09
C LEU A 58 7.82 -0.06 9.50
N SER A 59 8.87 0.70 9.16
CA SER A 59 8.70 1.94 8.40
C SER A 59 8.52 1.63 6.90
N TRP A 60 7.72 2.47 6.21
CA TRP A 60 7.51 2.31 4.77
C TRP A 60 8.81 2.39 3.97
N ILE A 61 9.75 3.27 4.34
CA ILE A 61 11.05 3.38 3.65
C ILE A 61 11.81 2.04 3.63
N THR A 62 11.65 1.21 4.65
CA THR A 62 12.26 -0.12 4.71
C THR A 62 11.70 -1.04 3.62
N ILE A 63 10.41 -0.94 3.35
CA ILE A 63 9.73 -1.70 2.28
C ILE A 63 10.06 -1.11 0.92
N LEU A 64 9.96 0.22 0.77
CA LEU A 64 10.24 0.92 -0.48
C LEU A 64 11.62 0.59 -1.04
N ARG A 65 12.65 0.63 -0.19
CA ARG A 65 14.05 0.28 -0.56
C ARG A 65 14.25 -1.18 -0.91
N ARG A 66 13.36 -2.07 -0.49
CA ARG A 66 13.40 -3.51 -0.79
C ARG A 66 12.41 -3.92 -1.88
N ARG A 67 11.65 -2.98 -2.44
CA ARG A 67 10.55 -3.28 -3.37
C ARG A 67 11.02 -4.12 -4.57
N GLU A 68 12.16 -3.80 -5.16
CA GLU A 68 12.71 -4.57 -6.28
C GLU A 68 13.12 -5.99 -5.84
N GLY A 69 13.66 -6.15 -4.63
CA GLY A 69 13.91 -7.46 -4.04
C GLY A 69 12.62 -8.26 -3.87
N PHE A 70 11.56 -7.62 -3.37
CA PHE A 70 10.24 -8.25 -3.28
C PHE A 70 9.70 -8.64 -4.65
N ARG A 71 9.77 -7.76 -5.67
CA ARG A 71 9.34 -8.07 -7.03
C ARG A 71 10.08 -9.28 -7.60
N THR A 72 11.40 -9.32 -7.45
CA THR A 72 12.21 -10.46 -7.87
C THR A 72 11.81 -11.74 -7.13
N ALA A 73 11.70 -11.67 -5.79
CA ALA A 73 11.42 -12.82 -4.94
C ALA A 73 10.04 -13.44 -5.20
N PHE A 74 9.04 -12.59 -5.48
CA PHE A 74 7.64 -12.97 -5.69
C PHE A 74 7.21 -12.92 -7.18
N ALA A 75 8.12 -13.13 -8.12
CA ALA A 75 7.83 -13.22 -9.56
C ALA A 75 7.03 -12.02 -10.11
N GLY A 76 7.36 -10.79 -9.69
CA GLY A 76 6.67 -9.55 -10.06
C GLY A 76 5.25 -9.46 -9.50
N PHE A 77 4.96 -10.19 -8.44
CA PHE A 77 3.62 -10.30 -7.84
C PHE A 77 2.52 -10.74 -8.81
N ARG A 78 2.89 -11.45 -9.90
CA ARG A 78 1.87 -12.07 -10.75
C ARG A 78 1.15 -13.16 -9.96
N ILE A 79 -0.13 -12.95 -9.71
CA ILE A 79 -0.95 -13.83 -8.87
C ILE A 79 -0.86 -15.28 -9.32
N ALA A 80 -0.99 -15.52 -10.64
CA ALA A 80 -0.92 -16.86 -11.21
C ALA A 80 0.44 -17.57 -10.98
N GLU A 81 1.54 -16.82 -10.95
CA GLU A 81 2.87 -17.36 -10.68
C GLU A 81 3.09 -17.62 -9.19
N VAL A 82 2.75 -16.64 -8.34
CA VAL A 82 2.91 -16.77 -6.88
C VAL A 82 2.01 -17.89 -6.33
N ALA A 83 0.84 -18.10 -6.91
CA ALA A 83 -0.09 -19.17 -6.52
C ALA A 83 0.53 -20.59 -6.69
N ARG A 84 1.48 -20.74 -7.62
CA ARG A 84 2.19 -22.01 -7.88
C ARG A 84 3.35 -22.25 -6.94
N PHE A 85 3.74 -21.27 -6.14
CA PHE A 85 4.86 -21.43 -5.21
C PHE A 85 4.62 -22.57 -4.22
N THR A 86 5.66 -23.36 -4.00
CA THR A 86 5.69 -24.56 -3.15
C THR A 86 6.28 -24.27 -1.78
N ASP A 87 6.34 -25.28 -0.92
CA ASP A 87 7.06 -25.19 0.35
C ASP A 87 8.56 -24.91 0.16
N ALA A 88 9.15 -25.40 -0.93
CA ALA A 88 10.54 -25.08 -1.28
C ALA A 88 10.73 -23.60 -1.58
N ASP A 89 9.75 -22.95 -2.23
CA ASP A 89 9.75 -21.50 -2.44
C ASP A 89 9.62 -20.74 -1.13
N ALA A 90 8.78 -21.19 -0.21
CA ALA A 90 8.67 -20.59 1.12
C ALA A 90 10.01 -20.64 1.89
N VAL A 91 10.76 -21.73 1.77
CA VAL A 91 12.12 -21.86 2.34
C VAL A 91 13.09 -20.90 1.66
N ARG A 92 13.06 -20.80 0.32
CA ARG A 92 13.85 -19.85 -0.47
C ARG A 92 13.59 -18.41 -0.03
N LEU A 93 12.32 -18.03 0.10
CA LEU A 93 11.89 -16.68 0.52
C LEU A 93 12.38 -16.34 1.94
N LEU A 94 12.36 -17.30 2.86
CA LEU A 94 12.87 -17.11 4.23
C LEU A 94 14.39 -16.94 4.27
N ALA A 95 15.11 -17.43 3.28
CA ALA A 95 16.56 -17.27 3.18
C ALA A 95 16.97 -16.00 2.42
N ASP A 96 16.04 -15.34 1.71
CA ASP A 96 16.34 -14.21 0.84
C ASP A 96 16.58 -12.92 1.65
N PRO A 97 17.80 -12.32 1.62
CA PRO A 97 18.09 -11.07 2.32
C PRO A 97 17.47 -9.84 1.64
N GLY A 98 16.98 -9.96 0.42
CA GLY A 98 16.35 -8.88 -0.35
C GLY A 98 14.96 -8.51 0.17
N ILE A 99 14.34 -9.37 0.98
CA ILE A 99 12.99 -9.15 1.51
C ILE A 99 12.95 -9.17 3.04
N ILE A 100 11.78 -8.86 3.59
CA ILE A 100 11.51 -9.05 5.02
C ILE A 100 11.20 -10.53 5.29
N ARG A 101 12.11 -11.21 5.96
CA ARG A 101 12.05 -12.65 6.25
C ARG A 101 11.11 -12.95 7.42
N ASN A 102 9.82 -12.81 7.20
CA ASN A 102 8.78 -13.12 8.18
C ASN A 102 7.89 -14.26 7.69
N ARG A 103 7.96 -15.41 8.35
CA ARG A 103 7.23 -16.62 7.97
C ARG A 103 5.74 -16.39 7.83
N ALA A 104 5.10 -15.75 8.80
CA ALA A 104 3.66 -15.54 8.78
C ALA A 104 3.20 -14.65 7.62
N LYS A 105 4.00 -13.61 7.28
CA LYS A 105 3.71 -12.72 6.14
C LYS A 105 3.93 -13.42 4.81
N ILE A 106 4.98 -14.23 4.67
CA ILE A 106 5.23 -15.05 3.48
C ILE A 106 4.09 -16.04 3.28
N ASP A 107 3.75 -16.83 4.30
CA ASP A 107 2.67 -17.82 4.22
C ASP A 107 1.32 -17.16 3.89
N ALA A 108 1.04 -15.96 4.42
CA ALA A 108 -0.16 -15.20 4.10
C ALA A 108 -0.17 -14.76 2.63
N THR A 109 0.97 -14.28 2.09
CA THR A 109 1.10 -13.88 0.69
C THR A 109 0.82 -15.07 -0.24
N LEU A 110 1.41 -16.24 0.03
CA LEU A 110 1.19 -17.44 -0.77
C LEU A 110 -0.27 -17.93 -0.71
N ALA A 111 -0.86 -17.89 0.49
CA ALA A 111 -2.27 -18.27 0.66
C ALA A 111 -3.22 -17.31 -0.06
N ASN A 112 -2.93 -16.00 0.02
CA ASN A 112 -3.72 -14.97 -0.67
C ASN A 112 -3.60 -15.13 -2.20
N ALA A 113 -2.41 -15.39 -2.74
CA ALA A 113 -2.22 -15.62 -4.18
C ALA A 113 -3.04 -16.82 -4.68
N ARG A 114 -2.99 -17.95 -3.95
CA ARG A 114 -3.77 -19.14 -4.30
C ARG A 114 -5.26 -18.88 -4.30
N LEU A 115 -5.75 -18.13 -3.30
CA LEU A 115 -7.16 -17.75 -3.24
C LEU A 115 -7.54 -16.83 -4.40
N LEU A 116 -6.73 -15.82 -4.70
CA LEU A 116 -6.99 -14.85 -5.75
C LEU A 116 -6.89 -15.46 -7.15
N ALA A 117 -6.06 -16.49 -7.35
CA ALA A 117 -5.99 -17.22 -8.61
C ALA A 117 -7.30 -17.95 -8.98
N GLU A 118 -8.19 -18.19 -8.00
CA GLU A 118 -9.52 -18.75 -8.22
C GLU A 118 -10.59 -17.69 -8.52
N TRP A 119 -10.25 -16.41 -8.39
CA TRP A 119 -11.18 -15.33 -8.66
C TRP A 119 -11.24 -15.02 -10.16
N PRO A 120 -12.38 -14.55 -10.69
CA PRO A 120 -12.46 -14.04 -12.05
C PRO A 120 -11.48 -12.88 -12.28
N GLU A 121 -10.94 -12.77 -13.48
CA GLU A 121 -10.05 -11.66 -13.87
C GLU A 121 -10.72 -10.30 -13.62
N GLY A 122 -9.97 -9.37 -13.04
CA GLY A 122 -10.42 -8.03 -12.66
C GLY A 122 -11.33 -8.00 -11.42
N GLU A 123 -11.55 -9.15 -10.76
CA GLU A 123 -12.44 -9.18 -9.58
C GLU A 123 -11.79 -8.51 -8.37
N LEU A 124 -10.49 -8.65 -8.15
CA LEU A 124 -9.80 -7.99 -7.05
C LEU A 124 -9.84 -6.47 -7.23
N ASP A 125 -9.62 -5.99 -8.45
CA ASP A 125 -9.70 -4.56 -8.80
C ASP A 125 -11.10 -4.03 -8.50
N ARG A 126 -12.12 -4.60 -9.11
CA ARG A 126 -13.52 -4.19 -8.87
C ARG A 126 -13.88 -4.22 -7.40
N PHE A 127 -13.43 -5.26 -6.69
CA PHE A 127 -13.75 -5.44 -5.27
C PHE A 127 -13.11 -4.36 -4.41
N ILE A 128 -11.81 -4.08 -4.56
CA ILE A 128 -11.11 -3.05 -3.78
C ILE A 128 -11.71 -1.68 -4.09
N TRP A 129 -11.88 -1.33 -5.37
CA TRP A 129 -12.39 -0.03 -5.78
C TRP A 129 -13.84 0.21 -5.40
N SER A 130 -14.64 -0.85 -5.18
CA SER A 130 -16.01 -0.69 -4.66
C SER A 130 -16.08 -0.11 -3.24
N TYR A 131 -14.96 -0.05 -2.53
CA TYR A 131 -14.82 0.57 -1.21
C TYR A 131 -14.24 1.97 -1.24
N ALA A 132 -13.93 2.52 -2.43
CA ALA A 132 -13.48 3.90 -2.53
C ALA A 132 -14.62 4.84 -2.06
N PRO A 133 -14.35 5.73 -1.07
CA PRO A 133 -15.36 6.68 -0.63
C PRO A 133 -15.57 7.76 -1.70
N ASP A 134 -16.72 8.40 -1.69
CA ASP A 134 -16.96 9.58 -2.55
C ASP A 134 -15.98 10.71 -2.15
N PRO A 135 -15.10 11.15 -3.07
CA PRO A 135 -14.15 12.22 -2.80
C PRO A 135 -14.81 13.53 -2.31
N ALA A 136 -16.03 13.81 -2.75
CA ALA A 136 -16.77 15.02 -2.36
C ALA A 136 -17.14 15.02 -0.86
N THR A 137 -17.15 13.86 -0.21
CA THR A 137 -17.47 13.71 1.22
C THR A 137 -16.24 13.81 2.13
N ARG A 138 -15.03 13.93 1.54
CA ARG A 138 -13.77 13.94 2.30
C ARG A 138 -13.10 15.31 2.22
N PRO A 139 -13.00 16.04 3.36
CA PRO A 139 -12.23 17.27 3.37
C PRO A 139 -10.74 16.99 3.13
N ALA A 140 -10.07 17.91 2.44
CA ALA A 140 -8.63 17.85 2.28
C ALA A 140 -7.94 18.02 3.63
N PRO A 141 -7.00 17.12 4.02
CA PRO A 141 -6.24 17.28 5.26
C PRO A 141 -5.36 18.54 5.15
N ARG A 142 -5.28 19.31 6.23
CA ARG A 142 -4.44 20.52 6.30
C ARG A 142 -3.11 20.23 6.96
N THR A 143 -3.10 19.26 7.86
CA THR A 143 -1.92 18.84 8.63
C THR A 143 -1.84 17.31 8.62
N LEU A 144 -0.69 16.75 9.01
CA LEU A 144 -0.54 15.29 9.13
C LEU A 144 -1.45 14.70 10.21
N SER A 145 -1.82 15.47 11.23
CA SER A 145 -2.75 15.03 12.28
C SER A 145 -4.21 14.90 11.80
N ASP A 146 -4.56 15.52 10.68
CA ASP A 146 -5.87 15.36 10.07
C ASP A 146 -6.01 14.03 9.30
N VAL A 147 -4.89 13.36 9.00
CA VAL A 147 -4.90 12.08 8.29
C VAL A 147 -5.14 10.94 9.28
N PRO A 148 -6.30 10.25 9.20
CA PRO A 148 -6.60 9.19 10.15
C PRO A 148 -5.75 7.93 9.89
N ALA A 149 -5.53 7.15 10.93
CA ALA A 149 -4.88 5.84 10.77
C ALA A 149 -5.84 4.75 10.26
N VAL A 150 -7.15 4.96 10.42
CA VAL A 150 -8.23 4.01 10.08
C VAL A 150 -9.50 4.81 9.78
N THR A 151 -10.29 4.35 8.82
CA THR A 151 -11.62 4.89 8.48
C THR A 151 -12.69 3.80 8.50
N ASP A 152 -13.96 4.19 8.43
CA ASP A 152 -15.07 3.24 8.28
C ASP A 152 -14.93 2.44 6.97
N ALA A 153 -14.54 3.11 5.88
CA ALA A 153 -14.31 2.47 4.58
C ALA A 153 -13.17 1.43 4.66
N SER A 154 -12.03 1.77 5.27
CA SER A 154 -10.91 0.82 5.43
C SER A 154 -11.27 -0.34 6.36
N THR A 155 -12.07 -0.08 7.39
CA THR A 155 -12.58 -1.12 8.29
C THR A 155 -13.53 -2.07 7.54
N ALA A 156 -14.42 -1.53 6.71
CA ALA A 156 -15.33 -2.32 5.90
C ALA A 156 -14.57 -3.16 4.87
N LEU A 157 -13.61 -2.56 4.13
CA LEU A 157 -12.73 -3.25 3.18
C LEU A 157 -11.97 -4.39 3.86
N SER A 158 -11.31 -4.12 5.00
CA SER A 158 -10.58 -5.14 5.75
C SER A 158 -11.46 -6.32 6.16
N LYS A 159 -12.66 -6.04 6.71
CA LYS A 159 -13.63 -7.08 7.09
C LYS A 159 -14.08 -7.90 5.88
N ALA A 160 -14.34 -7.25 4.76
CA ALA A 160 -14.81 -7.90 3.55
C ALA A 160 -13.72 -8.77 2.89
N LEU A 161 -12.47 -8.30 2.82
CA LEU A 161 -11.33 -9.09 2.36
C LEU A 161 -11.10 -10.33 3.24
N LYS A 162 -11.16 -10.17 4.56
CA LYS A 162 -11.07 -11.29 5.52
C LYS A 162 -12.20 -12.27 5.35
N LYS A 163 -13.45 -11.80 5.15
CA LYS A 163 -14.61 -12.67 4.90
C LYS A 163 -14.43 -13.51 3.63
N ARG A 164 -13.74 -12.97 2.62
CA ARG A 164 -13.37 -13.70 1.40
C ARG A 164 -12.13 -14.59 1.58
N GLY A 165 -11.52 -14.66 2.76
CA GLY A 165 -10.42 -15.55 3.09
C GLY A 165 -9.02 -14.94 3.01
N LEU A 166 -8.87 -13.67 2.60
CA LEU A 166 -7.56 -13.01 2.57
C LEU A 166 -7.02 -12.79 3.99
N ARG A 167 -5.71 -12.89 4.12
CA ARG A 167 -4.99 -12.88 5.40
C ARG A 167 -4.09 -11.67 5.52
N PHE A 168 -3.76 -11.31 6.75
CA PHE A 168 -2.81 -10.25 7.10
C PHE A 168 -3.25 -8.83 6.69
N ILE A 169 -4.55 -8.58 6.59
CA ILE A 169 -5.11 -7.29 6.20
C ILE A 169 -5.95 -6.75 7.35
N GLY A 170 -5.34 -5.90 8.19
CA GLY A 170 -6.04 -5.14 9.23
C GLY A 170 -6.64 -3.85 8.69
N PRO A 171 -7.49 -3.13 9.45
CA PRO A 171 -8.05 -1.85 9.04
C PRO A 171 -7.00 -0.79 8.71
N THR A 172 -5.89 -0.74 9.45
CA THR A 172 -4.75 0.15 9.19
C THR A 172 -4.05 -0.21 7.89
N THR A 173 -3.79 -1.52 7.64
CA THR A 173 -3.19 -1.99 6.38
C THR A 173 -4.11 -1.70 5.20
N ALA A 174 -5.43 -1.89 5.36
CA ALA A 174 -6.40 -1.57 4.32
C ALA A 174 -6.44 -0.05 4.04
N TYR A 175 -6.28 0.80 5.07
CA TYR A 175 -6.22 2.24 4.86
C TYR A 175 -4.94 2.66 4.13
N ALA A 176 -3.79 2.12 4.53
CA ALA A 176 -2.53 2.36 3.82
C ALA A 176 -2.61 1.94 2.34
N LEU A 177 -3.24 0.78 2.05
CA LEU A 177 -3.53 0.37 0.67
C LEU A 177 -4.41 1.39 -0.07
N MET A 178 -5.48 1.89 0.58
CA MET A 178 -6.37 2.90 -0.03
C MET A 178 -5.62 4.19 -0.37
N GLN A 179 -4.72 4.64 0.51
CA GLN A 179 -3.85 5.80 0.27
C GLN A 179 -2.86 5.53 -0.87
N ALA A 180 -2.13 4.42 -0.81
CA ALA A 180 -1.10 4.09 -1.78
C ALA A 180 -1.65 3.87 -3.20
N CYS A 181 -2.92 3.41 -3.31
CA CYS A 181 -3.56 3.11 -4.60
C CYS A 181 -4.52 4.20 -5.09
N GLY A 182 -4.61 5.34 -4.42
CA GLY A 182 -5.44 6.46 -4.86
C GLY A 182 -6.95 6.28 -4.65
N LEU A 183 -7.39 5.29 -3.86
CA LEU A 183 -8.79 5.21 -3.43
C LEU A 183 -9.18 6.41 -2.56
N VAL A 184 -8.20 6.98 -1.91
CA VAL A 184 -8.29 8.24 -1.15
C VAL A 184 -7.09 9.12 -1.47
N ASP A 185 -7.32 10.42 -1.58
CA ASP A 185 -6.23 11.40 -1.72
C ASP A 185 -6.01 12.09 -0.37
N ASP A 186 -4.95 11.68 0.32
CA ASP A 186 -4.53 12.24 1.61
C ASP A 186 -3.29 13.14 1.51
N HIS A 187 -2.95 13.60 0.30
CA HIS A 187 -2.03 14.73 0.19
C HIS A 187 -2.63 15.94 0.92
N LEU A 188 -1.79 16.72 1.60
CA LEU A 188 -2.22 17.92 2.28
C LEU A 188 -2.84 18.92 1.29
N SER A 189 -3.75 19.77 1.79
CA SER A 189 -4.55 20.69 0.97
C SER A 189 -3.72 21.64 0.10
N ASP A 190 -2.50 21.94 0.54
CA ASP A 190 -1.53 22.82 -0.11
C ASP A 190 -0.36 22.06 -0.77
N CYS A 191 -0.40 20.72 -0.77
CA CYS A 191 0.58 19.90 -1.46
C CYS A 191 0.36 19.94 -2.98
N PHE A 192 1.45 20.13 -3.75
CA PHE A 192 1.34 20.22 -5.22
C PHE A 192 0.87 18.92 -5.88
N ALA A 193 1.09 17.77 -5.23
CA ALA A 193 0.69 16.46 -5.76
C ALA A 193 -0.80 16.15 -5.56
N ARG A 194 -1.53 16.98 -4.77
CA ARG A 194 -2.95 16.77 -4.53
C ARG A 194 -3.76 16.95 -5.81
N GLY A 195 -4.72 16.05 -6.03
CA GLY A 195 -5.63 16.10 -7.18
C GLY A 195 -4.97 15.73 -8.52
N ALA A 196 -3.76 15.20 -8.50
CA ALA A 196 -3.05 14.78 -9.71
C ALA A 196 -3.23 13.29 -10.02
N GLY A 197 -4.12 12.58 -9.27
CA GLY A 197 -4.47 11.18 -9.45
C GLY A 197 -5.73 10.97 -10.27
#